data_722fd4f300f58561b406dd58b4ab4dbc
#
_entry.id   722fd4f300f58561b406dd58b4ab4dbc
#
_cell.length_a   1.000
_cell.length_b   1.000
_cell.length_c   1.000
_cell.angle_alpha   90.00
_cell.angle_beta   90.00
_cell.angle_gamma   90.00
#
_symmetry.space_group_name_H-M   'P 1'
#
loop_
_entity.id
_entity.type
_entity.pdbx_description
1 polymer ?
#
loop_
_entity_poly.entity_id
_entity_poly.type
_entity_poly.pdbx_seq_one_letter_code
_entity_poly.pdbx_strand_id
1 'polypeptide(L)'
;MRTRIISDLHLGHTASRLQSVAMLDPILDGVDHLILAGDVWQQQKVGVGFGDARSLFQELLWLAKKRGVLVETLRGNHDPDSGKGVAWLADGAVLVTHGDAIYDDATPWSREIGRYREEINVLIQKYAPQSHSAEACSERAREIALTLKAISLPKLPSPFDFLVTALWPLNRSFEMLRVWQGMG
;
A
#
# COMPACT_ATOMS: atom_id res chain seq x y z
N MET A 1 21.58 16.75 2.69
CA MET A 1 20.86 15.55 2.21
C MET A 1 19.43 15.94 1.89
N ARG A 2 18.99 15.74 0.63
CA ARG A 2 17.61 16.00 0.22
C ARG A 2 16.85 14.68 0.25
N THR A 3 15.87 14.58 1.15
CA THR A 3 14.99 13.41 1.25
C THR A 3 13.70 13.67 0.51
N ARG A 4 13.22 12.67 -0.25
CA ARG A 4 11.90 12.67 -0.88
C ARG A 4 11.10 11.48 -0.37
N ILE A 5 9.83 11.70 -0.09
CA ILE A 5 8.91 10.68 0.40
C ILE A 5 7.80 10.54 -0.63
N ILE A 6 7.53 9.31 -1.06
CA ILE A 6 6.43 8.97 -1.97
C ILE A 6 5.74 7.71 -1.46
N SER A 7 4.44 7.59 -1.70
CA SER A 7 3.62 6.43 -1.33
C SER A 7 2.64 6.07 -2.43
N ASP A 8 1.93 4.97 -2.28
CA ASP A 8 0.76 4.60 -3.08
C ASP A 8 1.03 4.52 -4.60
N LEU A 9 2.19 4.03 -4.99
CA LEU A 9 2.53 3.86 -6.40
C LEU A 9 1.76 2.70 -7.04
N HIS A 10 1.41 1.69 -6.24
CA HIS A 10 0.67 0.51 -6.66
C HIS A 10 1.20 -0.12 -7.96
N LEU A 11 2.53 -0.25 -8.07
CA LEU A 11 3.18 -0.84 -9.24
C LEU A 11 2.58 -2.22 -9.54
N GLY A 12 2.23 -2.46 -10.80
CA GLY A 12 1.57 -3.68 -11.25
C GLY A 12 0.06 -3.71 -11.03
N HIS A 13 -0.55 -2.70 -10.43
CA HIS A 13 -2.01 -2.60 -10.35
C HIS A 13 -2.59 -1.98 -11.63
N THR A 14 -3.65 -2.59 -12.18
CA THR A 14 -4.31 -2.09 -13.41
C THR A 14 -4.84 -0.67 -13.29
N ALA A 15 -5.15 -0.23 -12.07
CA ALA A 15 -5.61 1.13 -11.79
C ALA A 15 -4.46 2.12 -11.53
N SER A 16 -3.21 1.66 -11.43
CA SER A 16 -2.06 2.55 -11.31
C SER A 16 -1.93 3.42 -12.55
N ARG A 17 -1.63 4.70 -12.34
CA ARG A 17 -1.31 5.62 -13.45
C ARG A 17 0.12 5.49 -13.91
N LEU A 18 0.97 4.79 -13.16
CA LEU A 18 2.35 4.53 -13.52
C LEU A 18 2.40 3.38 -14.54
N GLN A 19 2.58 3.74 -15.80
CA GLN A 19 2.69 2.80 -16.91
C GLN A 19 4.10 2.17 -17.00
N SER A 20 5.10 2.87 -16.49
CA SER A 20 6.50 2.41 -16.44
C SER A 20 7.25 3.10 -15.30
N VAL A 21 8.28 2.44 -14.80
CA VAL A 21 9.17 2.99 -13.76
C VAL A 21 9.92 4.22 -14.24
N ALA A 22 10.19 4.32 -15.53
CA ALA A 22 10.87 5.49 -16.14
C ALA A 22 10.11 6.81 -15.87
N MET A 23 8.78 6.76 -15.65
CA MET A 23 8.00 7.95 -15.28
C MET A 23 8.42 8.55 -13.93
N LEU A 24 9.10 7.79 -13.08
CA LEU A 24 9.61 8.24 -11.79
C LEU A 24 11.00 8.88 -11.88
N ASP A 25 11.65 8.82 -13.04
CA ASP A 25 13.00 9.35 -13.23
C ASP A 25 13.14 10.84 -12.85
N PRO A 26 12.22 11.74 -13.24
CA PRO A 26 12.27 13.15 -12.81
C PRO A 26 12.11 13.34 -11.30
N ILE A 27 11.44 12.38 -10.64
CA ILE A 27 11.25 12.42 -9.18
C ILE A 27 12.57 12.16 -8.44
N LEU A 28 13.51 11.48 -9.06
CA LEU A 28 14.83 11.16 -8.49
C LEU A 28 15.86 12.27 -8.68
N ASP A 29 15.56 13.33 -9.45
CA ASP A 29 16.50 14.40 -9.70
C ASP A 29 16.85 15.20 -8.44
N GLY A 30 18.14 15.28 -8.15
CA GLY A 30 18.67 16.00 -6.98
C GLY A 30 18.24 15.43 -5.64
N VAL A 31 17.88 14.15 -5.60
CA VAL A 31 17.47 13.42 -4.38
C VAL A 31 18.65 12.58 -3.91
N ASP A 32 18.98 12.68 -2.63
CA ASP A 32 20.00 11.85 -1.99
C ASP A 32 19.35 10.61 -1.33
N HIS A 33 18.13 10.76 -0.81
CA HIS A 33 17.42 9.72 -0.07
C HIS A 33 15.94 9.69 -0.48
N LEU A 34 15.47 8.53 -0.90
CA LEU A 34 14.08 8.26 -1.26
C LEU A 34 13.45 7.32 -0.22
N ILE A 35 12.36 7.77 0.40
CA ILE A 35 11.53 6.91 1.24
C ILE A 35 10.28 6.50 0.45
N LEU A 36 10.12 5.20 0.28
CA LEU A 36 8.95 4.56 -0.30
C LEU A 36 8.00 4.21 0.86
N ALA A 37 6.99 5.05 1.10
CA ALA A 37 6.19 5.01 2.32
C ALA A 37 4.94 4.12 2.21
N GLY A 38 5.11 2.87 1.75
CA GLY A 38 4.07 1.85 1.65
C GLY A 38 3.25 1.90 0.36
N ASP A 39 2.57 0.80 0.10
CA ASP A 39 1.73 0.56 -1.09
C ASP A 39 2.45 0.86 -2.41
N VAL A 40 3.76 0.54 -2.43
CA VAL A 40 4.62 0.78 -3.59
C VAL A 40 4.30 -0.18 -4.73
N TRP A 41 4.02 -1.43 -4.41
CA TRP A 41 3.74 -2.47 -5.39
C TRP A 41 2.69 -3.47 -4.92
N GLN A 42 2.09 -4.18 -5.86
CA GLN A 42 1.10 -5.21 -5.55
C GLN A 42 1.80 -6.52 -5.17
N GLN A 43 2.21 -6.65 -3.93
CA GLN A 43 2.74 -7.91 -3.41
C GLN A 43 1.68 -9.00 -3.40
N GLN A 44 0.44 -8.62 -3.21
CA GLN A 44 -0.72 -9.49 -3.23
C GLN A 44 -1.36 -9.44 -4.61
N LYS A 45 -1.21 -10.49 -5.41
CA LYS A 45 -1.91 -10.61 -6.69
C LYS A 45 -3.40 -10.82 -6.43
N VAL A 46 -4.20 -9.80 -6.64
CA VAL A 46 -5.65 -9.91 -6.63
C VAL A 46 -6.16 -9.54 -8.02
N GLY A 47 -6.61 -10.55 -8.76
CA GLY A 47 -7.30 -10.38 -10.04
C GLY A 47 -6.45 -10.62 -11.30
N VAL A 48 -7.15 -10.75 -12.42
CA VAL A 48 -6.57 -10.90 -13.77
C VAL A 48 -6.06 -9.54 -14.24
N GLY A 49 -4.84 -9.47 -14.75
CA GLY A 49 -4.31 -8.25 -15.41
C GLY A 49 -3.28 -7.46 -14.60
N PHE A 50 -2.73 -8.02 -13.51
CA PHE A 50 -1.57 -7.45 -12.86
C PHE A 50 -0.32 -7.81 -13.66
N GLY A 51 0.45 -6.79 -14.05
CA GLY A 51 1.80 -6.96 -14.56
C GLY A 51 2.71 -7.61 -13.51
N ASP A 52 3.96 -7.86 -13.87
CA ASP A 52 4.94 -8.33 -12.91
C ASP A 52 5.32 -7.20 -11.93
N ALA A 53 4.47 -7.02 -10.92
CA ALA A 53 4.64 -5.98 -9.90
C ALA A 53 6.00 -6.06 -9.20
N ARG A 54 6.52 -7.27 -9.02
CA ARG A 54 7.83 -7.49 -8.41
C ARG A 54 8.95 -6.99 -9.31
N SER A 55 8.90 -7.29 -10.60
CA SER A 55 9.89 -6.79 -11.56
C SER A 55 9.87 -5.26 -11.64
N LEU A 56 8.69 -4.64 -11.66
CA LEU A 56 8.57 -3.18 -11.65
C LEU A 56 9.16 -2.57 -10.37
N PHE A 57 8.94 -3.20 -9.21
CA PHE A 57 9.54 -2.74 -7.97
C PHE A 57 11.08 -2.88 -8.00
N GLN A 58 11.60 -4.00 -8.50
CA GLN A 58 13.04 -4.19 -8.66
C GLN A 58 13.66 -3.20 -9.64
N GLU A 59 12.96 -2.88 -10.74
CA GLU A 59 13.36 -1.86 -11.69
C GLU A 59 13.45 -0.48 -11.04
N LEU A 60 12.49 -0.11 -10.17
CA LEU A 60 12.53 1.13 -9.41
C LEU A 60 13.78 1.20 -8.51
N LEU A 61 14.05 0.14 -7.76
CA LEU A 61 15.23 0.06 -6.89
C LEU A 61 16.52 0.18 -7.69
N TRP A 62 16.59 -0.47 -8.86
CA TRP A 62 17.73 -0.38 -9.75
C TRP A 62 17.90 1.03 -10.32
N LEU A 63 16.83 1.69 -10.76
CA LEU A 63 16.84 3.07 -11.26
C LEU A 63 17.38 4.03 -10.20
N ALA A 64 16.85 3.95 -8.96
CA ALA A 64 17.31 4.77 -7.84
C ALA A 64 18.81 4.53 -7.55
N LYS A 65 19.23 3.26 -7.49
CA LYS A 65 20.64 2.91 -7.30
C LYS A 65 21.55 3.48 -8.41
N LYS A 66 21.12 3.41 -9.66
CA LYS A 66 21.85 3.98 -10.81
C LYS A 66 22.02 5.48 -10.69
N ARG A 67 21.05 6.17 -10.06
CA ARG A 67 21.08 7.61 -9.77
C ARG A 67 21.87 7.96 -8.49
N GLY A 68 22.40 6.97 -7.78
CA GLY A 68 23.08 7.16 -6.48
C GLY A 68 22.15 7.53 -5.34
N VAL A 69 20.84 7.29 -5.49
CA VAL A 69 19.83 7.59 -4.46
C VAL A 69 19.75 6.43 -3.47
N LEU A 70 19.91 6.73 -2.18
CA LEU A 70 19.63 5.79 -1.11
C LEU A 70 18.11 5.55 -1.03
N VAL A 71 17.68 4.29 -1.00
CA VAL A 71 16.26 3.94 -0.88
C VAL A 71 15.98 3.28 0.45
N GLU A 72 14.98 3.78 1.14
CA GLU A 72 14.38 3.15 2.31
C GLU A 72 12.92 2.81 1.99
N THR A 73 12.52 1.54 2.23
CA THR A 73 11.17 1.07 1.95
C THR A 73 10.43 0.84 3.25
N LEU A 74 9.25 1.42 3.36
CA LEU A 74 8.28 1.14 4.42
C LEU A 74 7.17 0.28 3.83
N ARG A 75 6.58 -0.54 4.68
CA ARG A 75 5.44 -1.40 4.32
C ARG A 75 4.13 -0.63 4.31
N GLY A 76 3.21 -1.09 3.48
CA GLY A 76 1.80 -0.71 3.46
C GLY A 76 0.91 -1.95 3.47
N ASN A 77 -0.39 -1.75 3.35
CA ASN A 77 -1.33 -2.88 3.37
C ASN A 77 -1.33 -3.72 2.08
N HIS A 78 -0.88 -3.17 0.94
CA HIS A 78 -0.70 -3.90 -0.32
C HIS A 78 0.66 -4.60 -0.44
N ASP A 79 1.64 -4.15 0.32
CA ASP A 79 3.00 -4.70 0.35
C ASP A 79 3.53 -4.89 1.79
N PRO A 80 2.81 -5.67 2.63
CA PRO A 80 3.06 -5.76 4.07
C PRO A 80 4.41 -6.34 4.46
N ASP A 81 5.12 -6.96 3.54
CA ASP A 81 6.48 -7.50 3.76
C ASP A 81 7.57 -6.63 3.12
N SER A 82 7.26 -5.41 2.66
CA SER A 82 8.17 -4.53 1.92
C SER A 82 9.00 -3.61 2.83
N GLY A 83 9.66 -4.15 3.83
CA GLY A 83 10.60 -3.36 4.63
C GLY A 83 10.14 -3.05 6.03
N LYS A 84 10.53 -1.86 6.54
CA LYS A 84 10.22 -1.44 7.91
C LYS A 84 8.78 -0.94 8.03
N GLY A 85 8.30 -0.81 9.27
CA GLY A 85 6.99 -0.21 9.54
C GLY A 85 7.01 1.31 9.55
N VAL A 86 8.12 1.86 10.03
CA VAL A 86 8.28 3.31 10.24
C VAL A 86 9.70 3.75 9.92
N ALA A 87 9.87 5.03 9.63
CA ALA A 87 11.15 5.71 9.57
C ALA A 87 11.09 7.01 10.38
N TRP A 88 12.21 7.33 11.03
CA TRP A 88 12.37 8.57 11.78
C TRP A 88 13.38 9.47 11.07
N LEU A 89 13.01 10.73 10.87
CA LEU A 89 13.84 11.74 10.23
C LEU A 89 14.08 12.92 11.21
N ALA A 90 15.06 13.77 10.89
CA ALA A 90 15.39 14.98 11.64
C ALA A 90 15.58 14.68 13.13
N ASP A 91 16.45 13.72 13.45
CA ASP A 91 16.76 13.30 14.82
C ASP A 91 15.52 12.91 15.65
N GLY A 92 14.55 12.25 14.99
CA GLY A 92 13.31 11.78 15.61
C GLY A 92 12.17 12.79 15.60
N ALA A 93 12.35 13.96 15.01
CA ALA A 93 11.31 14.98 14.95
C ALA A 93 10.21 14.70 13.91
N VAL A 94 10.47 13.84 12.93
CA VAL A 94 9.52 13.50 11.87
C VAL A 94 9.36 11.99 11.78
N LEU A 95 8.15 11.52 12.03
CA LEU A 95 7.75 10.12 11.80
C LEU A 95 7.19 9.97 10.39
N VAL A 96 7.71 9.00 9.65
CA VAL A 96 7.15 8.57 8.37
C VAL A 96 6.60 7.17 8.53
N THR A 97 5.35 6.97 8.15
CA THR A 97 4.69 5.67 8.15
C THR A 97 3.62 5.64 7.05
N HIS A 98 3.20 4.46 6.64
CA HIS A 98 2.02 4.34 5.79
C HIS A 98 0.75 4.57 6.62
N GLY A 99 -0.26 5.21 6.03
CA GLY A 99 -1.45 5.66 6.76
C GLY A 99 -2.30 4.56 7.41
N ASP A 100 -2.14 3.30 7.00
CA ASP A 100 -2.79 2.13 7.60
C ASP A 100 -2.44 1.95 9.09
N ALA A 101 -1.23 2.31 9.50
CA ALA A 101 -0.79 2.22 10.90
C ALA A 101 -1.53 3.17 11.85
N ILE A 102 -2.18 4.22 11.34
CA ILE A 102 -2.90 5.22 12.13
C ILE A 102 -4.24 4.67 12.64
N TYR A 103 -4.85 3.76 11.89
CA TYR A 103 -6.15 3.18 12.21
C TYR A 103 -6.00 1.87 12.97
N ASP A 104 -6.87 1.64 13.95
CA ASP A 104 -6.83 0.41 14.74
C ASP A 104 -7.10 -0.84 13.90
N ASP A 105 -7.96 -0.74 12.90
CA ASP A 105 -8.29 -1.81 11.97
C ASP A 105 -7.52 -1.73 10.63
N ALA A 106 -6.47 -0.93 10.56
CA ALA A 106 -5.54 -0.74 9.47
C ALA A 106 -6.18 -0.24 8.15
N THR A 107 -7.28 -0.83 7.71
CA THR A 107 -7.95 -0.49 6.44
C THR A 107 -9.45 -0.29 6.63
N PRO A 108 -9.90 0.75 7.38
CA PRO A 108 -11.30 0.94 7.75
C PRO A 108 -12.26 1.08 6.56
N TRP A 109 -11.74 1.42 5.39
CA TRP A 109 -12.49 1.50 4.13
C TRP A 109 -12.72 0.14 3.45
N SER A 110 -12.06 -0.94 3.92
CA SER A 110 -12.20 -2.26 3.35
C SER A 110 -13.53 -2.91 3.79
N ARG A 111 -14.30 -3.41 2.83
CA ARG A 111 -15.53 -4.18 3.10
C ARG A 111 -15.25 -5.49 3.84
N GLU A 112 -14.05 -6.03 3.70
CA GLU A 112 -13.64 -7.27 4.36
C GLU A 112 -13.50 -7.09 5.88
N ILE A 113 -13.22 -5.87 6.38
CA ILE A 113 -13.15 -5.58 7.82
C ILE A 113 -14.43 -5.99 8.54
N GLY A 114 -15.60 -5.67 7.96
CA GLY A 114 -16.88 -6.07 8.56
C GLY A 114 -17.08 -7.58 8.63
N ARG A 115 -16.59 -8.31 7.64
CA ARG A 115 -16.69 -9.78 7.54
C ARG A 115 -15.80 -10.50 8.54
N TYR A 116 -14.61 -9.95 8.81
CA TYR A 116 -13.57 -10.56 9.66
C TYR A 116 -13.34 -9.78 10.95
N ARG A 117 -14.39 -9.14 11.44
CA ARG A 117 -14.33 -8.24 12.59
C ARG A 117 -13.82 -8.95 13.86
N GLU A 118 -14.17 -10.20 14.07
CA GLU A 118 -13.76 -10.96 15.25
C GLU A 118 -12.26 -11.21 15.23
N GLU A 119 -11.71 -11.69 14.12
CA GLU A 119 -10.28 -11.96 13.94
C GLU A 119 -9.47 -10.66 14.07
N ILE A 120 -9.96 -9.57 13.48
CA ILE A 120 -9.32 -8.27 13.57
C ILE A 120 -9.34 -7.74 14.99
N ASN A 121 -10.45 -7.88 15.72
CA ASN A 121 -10.52 -7.47 17.11
C ASN A 121 -9.51 -8.22 18.01
N VAL A 122 -9.24 -9.50 17.75
CA VAL A 122 -8.18 -10.25 18.45
C VAL A 122 -6.83 -9.59 18.24
N LEU A 123 -6.51 -9.17 17.00
CA LEU A 123 -5.25 -8.48 16.69
C LEU A 123 -5.20 -7.10 17.36
N ILE A 124 -6.29 -6.32 17.31
CA ILE A 124 -6.37 -5.02 17.99
C ILE A 124 -6.07 -5.17 19.48
N GLN A 125 -6.72 -6.13 20.14
CA GLN A 125 -6.51 -6.40 21.57
C GLN A 125 -5.08 -6.87 21.89
N LYS A 126 -4.48 -7.69 21.03
CA LYS A 126 -3.09 -8.14 21.17
C LYS A 126 -2.11 -6.96 21.22
N TYR A 127 -2.34 -5.93 20.39
CA TYR A 127 -1.45 -4.77 20.30
C TYR A 127 -1.89 -3.58 21.18
N ALA A 128 -3.07 -3.61 21.79
CA ALA A 128 -3.59 -2.52 22.61
C ALA A 128 -2.62 -2.02 23.69
N PRO A 129 -1.87 -2.88 24.43
CA PRO A 129 -0.92 -2.44 25.43
C PRO A 129 0.25 -1.60 24.88
N GLN A 130 0.53 -1.70 23.59
CA GLN A 130 1.64 -1.05 22.89
C GLN A 130 1.17 0.00 21.87
N SER A 131 -0.11 0.36 21.89
CA SER A 131 -0.73 1.25 20.89
C SER A 131 -0.16 2.67 20.83
N HIS A 132 0.66 3.06 21.82
CA HIS A 132 1.40 4.32 21.83
C HIS A 132 2.73 4.27 21.06
N SER A 133 3.18 3.07 20.62
CA SER A 133 4.38 2.89 19.80
C SER A 133 4.00 2.85 18.33
N ALA A 134 4.64 3.69 17.52
CA ALA A 134 4.43 3.72 16.07
C ALA A 134 4.81 2.37 15.41
N GLU A 135 5.85 1.72 15.94
CA GLU A 135 6.30 0.39 15.49
C GLU A 135 5.24 -0.66 15.76
N ALA A 136 4.63 -0.66 16.94
CA ALA A 136 3.58 -1.61 17.30
C ALA A 136 2.29 -1.37 16.48
N CYS A 137 1.93 -0.12 16.23
CA CYS A 137 0.81 0.21 15.34
C CYS A 137 1.04 -0.30 13.91
N SER A 138 2.26 -0.10 13.39
CA SER A 138 2.62 -0.62 12.07
C SER A 138 2.66 -2.15 12.01
N GLU A 139 3.12 -2.83 13.08
CA GLU A 139 3.10 -4.30 13.12
C GLU A 139 1.68 -4.84 13.22
N ARG A 140 0.80 -4.20 13.98
CA ARG A 140 -0.64 -4.51 13.99
C ARG A 140 -1.24 -4.39 12.59
N ALA A 141 -1.01 -3.29 11.91
CA ALA A 141 -1.51 -3.06 10.55
C ALA A 141 -1.01 -4.16 9.58
N ARG A 142 0.26 -4.55 9.69
CA ARG A 142 0.83 -5.64 8.91
C ARG A 142 0.12 -6.97 9.18
N GLU A 143 -0.08 -7.35 10.44
CA GLU A 143 -0.76 -8.62 10.77
C GLU A 143 -2.20 -8.62 10.28
N ILE A 144 -2.90 -7.50 10.37
CA ILE A 144 -4.26 -7.36 9.81
C ILE A 144 -4.24 -7.55 8.29
N ALA A 145 -3.32 -6.89 7.57
CA ALA A 145 -3.20 -7.03 6.13
C ALA A 145 -2.91 -8.47 5.70
N LEU A 146 -2.01 -9.17 6.41
CA LEU A 146 -1.69 -10.58 6.15
C LEU A 146 -2.86 -11.50 6.47
N THR A 147 -3.62 -11.23 7.54
CA THR A 147 -4.81 -11.99 7.91
C THR A 147 -5.88 -11.86 6.85
N LEU A 148 -6.19 -10.64 6.43
CA LEU A 148 -7.15 -10.39 5.34
C LEU A 148 -6.72 -11.07 4.03
N LYS A 149 -5.42 -11.09 3.73
CA LYS A 149 -4.86 -11.81 2.58
C LYS A 149 -5.08 -13.32 2.68
N ALA A 150 -4.76 -13.91 3.83
CA ALA A 150 -4.88 -15.36 4.04
C ALA A 150 -6.34 -15.83 3.90
N ILE A 151 -7.29 -15.00 4.31
CA ILE A 151 -8.72 -15.28 4.26
C ILE A 151 -9.31 -15.01 2.88
N SER A 152 -8.76 -14.03 2.14
CA SER A 152 -9.14 -13.68 0.77
C SER A 152 -8.58 -14.63 -0.30
N LEU A 153 -8.13 -15.85 0.08
CA LEU A 153 -7.67 -16.87 -0.87
C LEU A 153 -8.73 -17.15 -1.95
N PRO A 154 -8.32 -17.45 -3.19
CA PRO A 154 -9.15 -17.28 -4.36
C PRO A 154 -10.42 -18.09 -4.26
N LYS A 155 -11.55 -17.42 -4.14
CA LYS A 155 -12.77 -17.95 -4.66
C LYS A 155 -12.53 -18.16 -6.15
N LEU A 156 -12.80 -19.37 -6.64
CA LEU A 156 -12.87 -19.65 -8.08
C LEU A 156 -13.52 -18.45 -8.76
N PRO A 157 -12.95 -17.93 -9.86
CA PRO A 157 -13.49 -16.75 -10.51
C PRO A 157 -14.96 -17.01 -10.83
N SER A 158 -15.82 -16.25 -10.21
CA SER A 158 -17.25 -16.26 -10.52
C SER A 158 -17.40 -15.76 -11.95
N PRO A 159 -18.32 -16.30 -12.75
CA PRO A 159 -18.65 -15.72 -14.05
C PRO A 159 -19.03 -14.23 -13.94
N PHE A 160 -19.43 -13.77 -12.75
CA PHE A 160 -19.67 -12.36 -12.44
C PHE A 160 -18.39 -11.52 -12.34
N ASP A 161 -17.25 -12.10 -11.97
CA ASP A 161 -15.99 -11.34 -11.87
C ASP A 161 -15.51 -10.90 -13.25
N PHE A 162 -15.80 -11.68 -14.29
CA PHE A 162 -15.53 -11.31 -15.68
C PHE A 162 -16.38 -10.10 -16.11
N LEU A 163 -17.66 -10.06 -15.74
CA LEU A 163 -18.57 -8.94 -16.02
C LEU A 163 -18.16 -7.68 -15.25
N VAL A 164 -17.77 -7.81 -13.98
CA VAL A 164 -17.29 -6.69 -13.17
C VAL A 164 -16.00 -6.12 -13.75
N THR A 165 -15.06 -6.97 -14.19
CA THR A 165 -13.80 -6.51 -14.80
C THR A 165 -14.02 -5.84 -16.14
N ALA A 166 -14.97 -6.34 -16.96
CA ALA A 166 -15.31 -5.75 -18.25
C ALA A 166 -16.06 -4.41 -18.12
N LEU A 167 -16.84 -4.24 -17.04
CA LEU A 167 -17.61 -3.03 -16.77
C LEU A 167 -16.90 -2.03 -15.83
N TRP A 168 -15.76 -2.41 -15.25
CA TRP A 168 -14.97 -1.59 -14.32
C TRP A 168 -14.62 -0.18 -14.85
N PRO A 169 -14.24 0.01 -16.13
CA PRO A 169 -13.98 1.35 -16.66
C PRO A 169 -15.20 2.27 -16.62
N LEU A 170 -16.41 1.71 -16.76
CA LEU A 170 -17.67 2.47 -16.72
C LEU A 170 -18.10 2.82 -15.29
N ASN A 171 -17.83 1.94 -14.33
CA ASN A 171 -18.22 2.14 -12.93
C ASN A 171 -17.33 3.16 -12.19
N ARG A 172 -16.10 3.36 -12.65
CA ARG A 172 -15.14 4.31 -12.05
C ARG A 172 -15.59 5.77 -12.17
N SER A 173 -16.30 6.11 -13.24
CA SER A 173 -16.89 7.44 -13.43
C SER A 173 -18.02 7.71 -12.44
N PHE A 174 -18.75 6.68 -12.02
CA PHE A 174 -19.84 6.79 -11.05
C PHE A 174 -19.36 6.87 -9.59
N GLU A 175 -18.28 6.17 -9.22
CA GLU A 175 -17.74 6.25 -7.84
C GLU A 175 -17.05 7.59 -7.59
N MET A 176 -16.32 8.14 -8.55
CA MET A 176 -15.76 9.50 -8.44
C MET A 176 -16.85 10.57 -8.28
N LEU A 177 -17.97 10.44 -8.96
CA LEU A 177 -19.12 11.35 -8.80
C LEU A 177 -19.77 11.23 -7.41
N ARG A 178 -19.84 10.03 -6.81
CA ARG A 178 -20.38 9.82 -5.46
C ARG A 178 -19.48 10.40 -4.37
N VAL A 179 -18.15 10.27 -4.48
CA VAL A 179 -17.20 10.88 -3.55
C VAL A 179 -17.27 12.41 -3.63
N TRP A 180 -17.48 12.97 -4.82
CA TRP A 180 -17.61 14.41 -5.02
C TRP A 180 -18.92 14.98 -4.46
N GLN A 181 -20.02 14.24 -4.53
CA GLN A 181 -21.32 14.64 -3.96
C GLN A 181 -21.41 14.50 -2.43
N GLY A 182 -20.49 13.73 -1.80
CA GLY A 182 -20.44 13.57 -0.35
C GLY A 182 -19.58 14.61 0.39
N MET A 183 -18.95 15.54 -0.34
CA MET A 183 -18.11 16.63 0.21
C MET A 183 -18.74 18.02 0.05
N GLY A 184 -20.06 18.11 -0.23
CA GLY A 184 -20.84 19.33 -0.31
C GLY A 184 -21.75 19.49 0.90
#